data_13ac2e7e2bb9db680f2b3fd0c2be9972
#
_entry.id   13ac2e7e2bb9db680f2b3fd0c2be9972
#
_cell.length_a   1.000
_cell.length_b   1.000
_cell.length_c   1.000
_cell.angle_alpha   90.00
_cell.angle_beta   90.00
_cell.angle_gamma   90.00
#
_symmetry.space_group_name_H-M   'P 1'
#
loop_
_entity.id
_entity.type
_entity.pdbx_description
1 polymer ?
#
loop_
_entity_poly.entity_id
_entity_poly.type
_entity_poly.pdbx_seq_one_letter_code
_entity_poly.pdbx_strand_id
1 'polypeptide(L)'
;MQNKTDLARQTARSLQNISASSPLSPERAWREGTNVLAAYRVSPAHTEGTLLLLLKETLTYLDYSRSITADRDVLDAVHHLMNEFPAMKLEEWRIIMHRLKTGEYRPGYERLKLPELVDIFRQYEGERAAIREQNWNELKKHAPDRLSDDQLIQLYENQKKRREAAKEELKKAQEIKPVKVDERGRWEHIPYPNTLSDGEEARHGVQPVHPPEGE
;
A
#
# COMPACT_ATOMS: atom_id res chain seq x y z
N MET A 1 -8.22 4.14 3.19
CA MET A 1 -6.97 4.83 3.59
C MET A 1 -6.37 4.09 4.77
N GLN A 2 -5.22 3.42 4.60
CA GLN A 2 -4.52 2.82 5.74
C GLN A 2 -4.03 3.94 6.66
N ASN A 3 -4.31 3.80 7.95
CA ASN A 3 -3.94 4.81 8.93
C ASN A 3 -2.39 4.80 9.07
N LYS A 4 -1.74 5.97 9.12
CA LYS A 4 -0.27 6.06 9.26
C LYS A 4 0.27 5.23 10.43
N THR A 5 -0.52 5.12 11.52
CA THR A 5 -0.19 4.32 12.70
C THR A 5 -0.16 2.82 12.40
N ASP A 6 -1.07 2.33 11.55
CA ASP A 6 -1.11 0.90 11.18
C ASP A 6 0.07 0.53 10.28
N LEU A 7 0.42 1.41 9.35
CA LEU A 7 1.60 1.22 8.50
C LEU A 7 2.90 1.21 9.33
N ALA A 8 3.03 2.10 10.31
CA ALA A 8 4.19 2.12 11.20
C ALA A 8 4.31 0.82 12.03
N ARG A 9 3.20 0.32 12.58
CA ARG A 9 3.18 -0.97 13.31
C ARG A 9 3.53 -2.14 12.39
N GLN A 10 2.98 -2.17 11.19
CA GLN A 10 3.27 -3.20 10.19
C GLN A 10 4.75 -3.17 9.81
N THR A 11 5.30 -1.99 9.53
CA THR A 11 6.73 -1.81 9.21
C THR A 11 7.62 -2.32 10.35
N ALA A 12 7.33 -1.95 11.60
CA ALA A 12 8.10 -2.41 12.76
C ALA A 12 8.08 -3.95 12.89
N ARG A 13 6.91 -4.58 12.70
CA ARG A 13 6.78 -6.05 12.70
C ARG A 13 7.58 -6.69 11.55
N SER A 14 7.51 -6.13 10.34
CA SER A 14 8.26 -6.64 9.20
C SER A 14 9.77 -6.55 9.42
N LEU A 15 10.27 -5.44 9.96
CA LEU A 15 11.68 -5.28 10.28
C LEU A 15 12.14 -6.27 11.38
N GLN A 16 11.29 -6.56 12.37
CA GLN A 16 11.56 -7.62 13.37
C GLN A 16 11.55 -9.01 12.74
N ASN A 17 10.60 -9.30 11.86
CA ASN A 17 10.50 -10.59 11.17
C ASN A 17 11.69 -10.85 10.26
N ILE A 18 12.27 -9.82 9.65
CA ILE A 18 13.49 -9.94 8.84
C ILE A 18 14.68 -10.42 9.70
N SER A 19 14.72 -10.04 10.96
CA SER A 19 15.77 -10.47 11.91
C SER A 19 15.52 -11.89 12.46
N ALA A 20 14.30 -12.44 12.33
CA ALA A 20 13.96 -13.76 12.87
C ALA A 20 14.52 -14.92 12.00
N SER A 21 14.69 -16.09 12.56
CA SER A 21 15.51 -17.18 12.00
C SER A 21 14.92 -17.94 10.80
N SER A 22 13.63 -17.86 10.52
CA SER A 22 12.99 -18.60 9.42
C SER A 22 12.42 -17.71 8.35
N PRO A 23 12.82 -17.88 7.06
CA PRO A 23 12.21 -17.14 5.97
C PRO A 23 10.75 -17.58 5.77
N LEU A 24 9.89 -16.62 5.46
CA LEU A 24 8.53 -16.89 5.03
C LEU A 24 8.53 -17.57 3.65
N SER A 25 7.46 -18.28 3.30
CA SER A 25 7.28 -18.72 1.92
C SER A 25 7.15 -17.51 0.98
N PRO A 26 7.60 -17.59 -0.28
CA PRO A 26 7.48 -16.49 -1.24
C PRO A 26 6.05 -15.97 -1.40
N GLU A 27 5.07 -16.86 -1.41
CA GLU A 27 3.66 -16.49 -1.51
C GLU A 27 3.19 -15.68 -0.30
N ARG A 28 3.55 -16.10 0.89
CA ARG A 28 3.19 -15.39 2.12
C ARG A 28 3.91 -14.05 2.25
N ALA A 29 5.19 -14.00 1.88
CA ALA A 29 5.96 -12.77 1.84
C ALA A 29 5.33 -11.74 0.88
N TRP A 30 4.90 -12.19 -0.29
CA TRP A 30 4.21 -11.35 -1.26
C TRP A 30 2.85 -10.86 -0.76
N ARG A 31 2.03 -11.71 -0.15
CA ARG A 31 0.67 -11.34 0.31
C ARG A 31 0.69 -10.46 1.56
N GLU A 32 1.47 -10.83 2.56
CA GLU A 32 1.45 -10.24 3.90
C GLU A 32 2.60 -9.26 4.15
N GLY A 33 3.64 -9.29 3.32
CA GLY A 33 4.83 -8.48 3.50
C GLY A 33 4.63 -6.99 3.33
N THR A 34 5.53 -6.21 3.91
CA THR A 34 5.52 -4.75 3.82
C THR A 34 6.35 -4.26 2.64
N ASN A 35 5.77 -3.41 1.80
CA ASN A 35 6.49 -2.81 0.68
C ASN A 35 7.69 -1.99 1.17
N VAL A 36 8.86 -2.19 0.54
CA VAL A 36 10.12 -1.55 0.92
C VAL A 36 10.03 -0.03 0.88
N LEU A 37 9.50 0.55 -0.20
CA LEU A 37 9.37 2.01 -0.30
C LEU A 37 8.36 2.59 0.69
N ALA A 38 7.31 1.84 1.03
CA ALA A 38 6.36 2.25 2.06
C ALA A 38 7.02 2.25 3.44
N ALA A 39 7.80 1.22 3.76
CA ALA A 39 8.59 1.15 4.99
C ALA A 39 9.63 2.28 5.06
N TYR A 40 10.33 2.53 3.96
CA TYR A 40 11.30 3.62 3.84
C TYR A 40 10.68 4.99 4.12
N ARG A 41 9.49 5.28 3.59
CA ARG A 41 8.78 6.54 3.87
C ARG A 41 8.39 6.71 5.34
N VAL A 42 8.18 5.61 6.06
CA VAL A 42 7.84 5.63 7.51
C VAL A 42 9.08 5.80 8.36
N SER A 43 10.14 5.06 8.05
CA SER A 43 11.38 5.03 8.84
C SER A 43 12.59 4.78 7.94
N PRO A 44 13.13 5.84 7.28
CA PRO A 44 14.24 5.71 6.34
C PRO A 44 15.44 5.01 6.95
N ALA A 45 15.96 5.54 8.05
CA ALA A 45 17.19 5.04 8.68
C ALA A 45 17.08 3.57 9.13
N HIS A 46 15.93 3.15 9.68
CA HIS A 46 15.75 1.75 10.08
C HIS A 46 15.65 0.82 8.88
N THR A 47 14.95 1.24 7.83
CA THR A 47 14.79 0.43 6.60
C THR A 47 16.14 0.27 5.90
N GLU A 48 16.85 1.36 5.67
CA GLU A 48 18.21 1.32 5.10
C GLU A 48 19.15 0.46 5.93
N GLY A 49 19.22 0.72 7.23
CA GLY A 49 20.08 -0.03 8.14
C GLY A 49 19.79 -1.53 8.13
N THR A 50 18.52 -1.92 8.12
CA THR A 50 18.13 -3.33 8.07
C THR A 50 18.52 -3.99 6.74
N LEU A 51 18.25 -3.34 5.60
CA LEU A 51 18.60 -3.87 4.27
C LEU A 51 20.12 -3.92 4.08
N LEU A 52 20.83 -2.90 4.54
CA LEU A 52 22.29 -2.86 4.51
C LEU A 52 22.90 -4.01 5.33
N LEU A 53 22.42 -4.22 6.55
CA LEU A 53 22.89 -5.31 7.40
C LEU A 53 22.60 -6.67 6.77
N LEU A 54 21.39 -6.86 6.23
CA LEU A 54 21.00 -8.11 5.57
C LEU A 54 21.88 -8.41 4.36
N LEU A 55 22.13 -7.42 3.51
CA LEU A 55 22.99 -7.57 2.34
C LEU A 55 24.44 -7.80 2.76
N LYS A 56 24.98 -7.02 3.72
CA LYS A 56 26.34 -7.15 4.21
C LYS A 56 26.60 -8.52 4.87
N GLU A 57 25.66 -9.00 5.69
CA GLU A 57 25.72 -10.35 6.27
C GLU A 57 25.78 -11.44 5.19
N THR A 58 24.99 -11.27 4.13
CA THR A 58 24.96 -12.21 3.01
C THR A 58 26.29 -12.19 2.23
N LEU A 59 26.82 -11.01 1.93
CA LEU A 59 28.11 -10.84 1.26
C LEU A 59 29.26 -11.45 2.09
N THR A 60 29.25 -11.23 3.41
CA THR A 60 30.23 -11.80 4.33
C THR A 60 30.14 -13.32 4.42
N TYR A 61 28.90 -13.87 4.43
CA TYR A 61 28.68 -15.32 4.47
C TYR A 61 29.20 -16.01 3.20
N LEU A 62 28.97 -15.39 2.04
CA LEU A 62 29.40 -15.96 0.75
C LEU A 62 30.90 -15.87 0.52
N ASP A 63 31.58 -14.92 1.14
CA ASP A 63 33.03 -14.69 1.09
C ASP A 63 33.63 -14.77 -0.35
N TYR A 64 32.89 -14.25 -1.33
CA TYR A 64 33.36 -14.24 -2.71
C TYR A 64 34.50 -13.24 -2.89
N SER A 65 35.56 -13.68 -3.56
CA SER A 65 36.78 -12.88 -3.78
C SER A 65 36.57 -11.56 -4.51
N ARG A 66 35.45 -11.41 -5.21
CA ARG A 66 35.08 -10.23 -6.00
C ARG A 66 33.69 -9.69 -5.64
N SER A 67 33.39 -9.56 -4.34
CA SER A 67 32.13 -8.96 -3.88
C SER A 67 32.27 -7.47 -3.58
N ILE A 68 31.16 -6.82 -3.36
CA ILE A 68 31.09 -5.46 -2.82
C ILE A 68 31.48 -5.54 -1.35
N THR A 69 32.51 -4.77 -0.93
CA THR A 69 33.02 -4.82 0.45
C THR A 69 32.87 -3.50 1.21
N ALA A 70 32.97 -2.37 0.50
CA ALA A 70 32.86 -1.06 1.14
C ALA A 70 31.41 -0.76 1.53
N ASP A 71 31.18 -0.31 2.76
CA ASP A 71 29.84 0.00 3.29
C ASP A 71 29.08 1.00 2.41
N ARG A 72 29.77 1.97 1.83
CA ARG A 72 29.21 2.94 0.90
C ARG A 72 28.66 2.24 -0.37
N ASP A 73 29.43 1.34 -0.95
CA ASP A 73 29.03 0.64 -2.18
C ASP A 73 27.85 -0.32 -1.90
N VAL A 74 27.83 -0.92 -0.68
CA VAL A 74 26.69 -1.74 -0.24
C VAL A 74 25.43 -0.89 -0.08
N LEU A 75 25.55 0.32 0.49
CA LEU A 75 24.43 1.24 0.63
C LEU A 75 23.93 1.73 -0.72
N ASP A 76 24.84 2.08 -1.64
CA ASP A 76 24.50 2.47 -2.99
C ASP A 76 23.79 1.32 -3.74
N ALA A 77 24.22 0.07 -3.53
CA ALA A 77 23.53 -1.09 -4.06
C ALA A 77 22.12 -1.27 -3.49
N VAL A 78 21.95 -1.08 -2.18
CA VAL A 78 20.61 -1.11 -1.54
C VAL A 78 19.67 -0.07 -2.16
N HIS A 79 20.14 1.18 -2.29
CA HIS A 79 19.34 2.25 -2.90
C HIS A 79 18.99 1.95 -4.37
N HIS A 80 19.95 1.44 -5.14
CA HIS A 80 19.71 1.05 -6.52
C HIS A 80 18.63 -0.04 -6.62
N LEU A 81 18.75 -1.11 -5.83
CA LEU A 81 17.79 -2.20 -5.82
C LEU A 81 16.39 -1.77 -5.35
N MET A 82 16.31 -0.88 -4.35
CA MET A 82 15.02 -0.30 -3.93
C MET A 82 14.32 0.48 -5.04
N ASN A 83 15.10 1.21 -5.85
CA ASN A 83 14.57 2.01 -6.96
C ASN A 83 14.22 1.15 -8.17
N GLU A 84 15.02 0.13 -8.49
CA GLU A 84 14.79 -0.79 -9.61
C GLU A 84 13.57 -1.71 -9.34
N PHE A 85 13.38 -2.12 -8.05
CA PHE A 85 12.32 -3.05 -7.65
C PHE A 85 11.34 -2.44 -6.64
N PRO A 86 10.61 -1.37 -7.01
CA PRO A 86 9.77 -0.60 -6.07
C PRO A 86 8.59 -1.39 -5.50
N ALA A 87 8.19 -2.47 -6.15
CA ALA A 87 7.08 -3.33 -5.70
C ALA A 87 7.51 -4.42 -4.72
N MET A 88 8.81 -4.57 -4.47
CA MET A 88 9.38 -5.61 -3.61
C MET A 88 8.97 -5.39 -2.14
N LYS A 89 8.82 -6.50 -1.41
CA LYS A 89 8.54 -6.50 0.03
C LYS A 89 9.84 -6.72 0.84
N LEU A 90 9.86 -6.24 2.07
CA LEU A 90 11.00 -6.45 2.98
C LEU A 90 11.27 -7.94 3.23
N GLU A 91 10.21 -8.73 3.38
CA GLU A 91 10.29 -10.18 3.59
C GLU A 91 10.82 -10.91 2.34
N GLU A 92 10.54 -10.39 1.14
CA GLU A 92 11.06 -10.94 -0.11
C GLU A 92 12.57 -10.73 -0.23
N TRP A 93 13.10 -9.59 0.22
CA TRP A 93 14.56 -9.37 0.29
C TRP A 93 15.24 -10.45 1.13
N ARG A 94 14.64 -10.80 2.27
CA ARG A 94 15.19 -11.85 3.12
C ARG A 94 15.18 -13.22 2.42
N ILE A 95 14.11 -13.53 1.68
CA ILE A 95 14.05 -14.78 0.92
C ILE A 95 15.16 -14.82 -0.13
N ILE A 96 15.38 -13.73 -0.87
CA ILE A 96 16.44 -13.62 -1.87
C ILE A 96 17.81 -13.83 -1.22
N MET A 97 18.09 -13.16 -0.10
CA MET A 97 19.36 -13.29 0.61
C MET A 97 19.55 -14.71 1.17
N HIS A 98 18.49 -15.34 1.65
CA HIS A 98 18.55 -16.73 2.10
C HIS A 98 18.86 -17.69 0.95
N ARG A 99 18.21 -17.54 -0.18
CA ARG A 99 18.45 -18.37 -1.39
C ARG A 99 19.85 -18.18 -1.98
N LEU A 100 20.41 -16.97 -1.84
CA LEU A 100 21.80 -16.71 -2.14
C LEU A 100 22.74 -17.53 -1.22
N LYS A 101 22.49 -17.49 0.08
CA LYS A 101 23.27 -18.24 1.09
C LYS A 101 23.18 -19.75 0.91
N THR A 102 22.01 -20.26 0.50
CA THR A 102 21.80 -21.70 0.26
C THR A 102 22.28 -22.16 -1.12
N GLY A 103 22.66 -21.23 -2.00
CA GLY A 103 23.15 -21.52 -3.33
C GLY A 103 22.06 -21.84 -4.35
N GLU A 104 20.77 -21.56 -4.04
CA GLU A 104 19.68 -21.63 -5.02
C GLU A 104 19.89 -20.58 -6.13
N TYR A 105 20.33 -19.38 -5.75
CA TYR A 105 20.79 -18.35 -6.68
C TYR A 105 22.31 -18.36 -6.72
N ARG A 106 22.87 -18.83 -7.83
CA ARG A 106 24.33 -18.85 -8.03
C ARG A 106 24.70 -17.81 -9.07
N PRO A 107 25.45 -16.76 -8.71
CA PRO A 107 26.10 -15.95 -9.71
C PRO A 107 27.03 -16.83 -10.55
N GLY A 108 27.10 -16.61 -11.86
CA GLY A 108 27.88 -17.43 -12.78
C GLY A 108 29.39 -17.52 -12.50
N TYR A 109 29.89 -16.66 -11.61
CA TYR A 109 31.27 -16.61 -11.12
C TYR A 109 31.25 -16.29 -9.63
N GLU A 110 32.35 -16.56 -8.91
CA GLU A 110 32.56 -16.12 -7.52
C GLU A 110 32.70 -14.58 -7.41
N ARG A 111 31.71 -13.92 -7.96
CA ARG A 111 31.60 -12.47 -8.01
C ARG A 111 30.18 -12.07 -7.67
N LEU A 112 30.03 -11.11 -6.75
CA LEU A 112 28.73 -10.55 -6.40
C LEU A 112 28.85 -9.02 -6.32
N LYS A 113 28.66 -8.38 -7.46
CA LYS A 113 28.58 -6.93 -7.61
C LYS A 113 27.15 -6.52 -7.92
N LEU A 114 26.91 -5.24 -8.10
CA LEU A 114 25.57 -4.70 -8.38
C LEU A 114 24.87 -5.36 -9.58
N PRO A 115 25.49 -5.58 -10.75
CA PRO A 115 24.81 -6.23 -11.86
C PRO A 115 24.31 -7.65 -11.53
N GLU A 116 25.12 -8.45 -10.84
CA GLU A 116 24.75 -9.80 -10.42
C GLU A 116 23.60 -9.78 -9.41
N LEU A 117 23.61 -8.81 -8.49
CA LEU A 117 22.49 -8.61 -7.56
C LEU A 117 21.20 -8.25 -8.31
N VAL A 118 21.27 -7.34 -9.27
CA VAL A 118 20.11 -6.95 -10.10
C VAL A 118 19.55 -8.17 -10.85
N ASP A 119 20.41 -9.00 -11.43
CA ASP A 119 19.99 -10.21 -12.17
C ASP A 119 19.30 -11.22 -11.24
N ILE A 120 19.79 -11.39 -10.01
CA ILE A 120 19.17 -12.25 -8.99
C ILE A 120 17.79 -11.72 -8.59
N PHE A 121 17.66 -10.41 -8.38
CA PHE A 121 16.38 -9.81 -8.07
C PHE A 121 15.38 -9.93 -9.24
N ARG A 122 15.83 -9.80 -10.48
CA ARG A 122 15.02 -10.04 -11.68
C ARG A 122 14.56 -11.48 -11.78
N GLN A 123 15.45 -12.44 -11.48
CA GLN A 123 15.09 -13.86 -11.44
C GLN A 123 13.97 -14.10 -10.42
N TYR A 124 14.11 -13.56 -9.21
CA TYR A 124 13.05 -13.66 -8.19
C TYR A 124 11.74 -12.98 -8.62
N GLU A 125 11.81 -11.84 -9.29
CA GLU A 125 10.62 -11.17 -9.82
C GLU A 125 9.89 -12.01 -10.87
N GLY A 126 10.61 -12.73 -11.69
CA GLY A 126 10.03 -13.72 -12.62
C GLY A 126 9.31 -14.86 -11.89
N GLU A 127 9.89 -15.43 -10.84
CA GLU A 127 9.25 -16.45 -10.00
C GLU A 127 8.01 -15.90 -9.29
N ARG A 128 8.11 -14.69 -8.77
CA ARG A 128 6.99 -13.97 -8.16
C ARG A 128 5.85 -13.74 -9.14
N ALA A 129 6.15 -13.41 -10.39
CA ALA A 129 5.13 -13.26 -11.45
C ALA A 129 4.41 -14.59 -11.69
N ALA A 130 5.13 -15.70 -11.75
CA ALA A 130 4.55 -17.05 -11.90
C ALA A 130 3.61 -17.42 -10.73
N ILE A 131 4.01 -17.14 -9.49
CA ILE A 131 3.16 -17.34 -8.30
C ILE A 131 1.87 -16.52 -8.41
N ARG A 132 1.97 -15.26 -8.85
CA ARG A 132 0.81 -14.38 -9.02
C ARG A 132 -0.13 -14.89 -10.10
N GLU A 133 0.40 -15.39 -11.19
CA GLU A 133 -0.38 -15.96 -12.28
C GLU A 133 -1.11 -17.24 -11.85
N GLN A 134 -0.43 -18.14 -11.13
CA GLN A 134 -1.04 -19.33 -10.56
C GLN A 134 -2.21 -18.98 -9.63
N ASN A 135 -1.98 -18.08 -8.68
CA ASN A 135 -3.03 -17.59 -7.77
C ASN A 135 -4.21 -16.95 -8.52
N TRP A 136 -3.93 -16.18 -9.57
CA TRP A 136 -4.97 -15.58 -10.40
C TRP A 136 -5.78 -16.63 -11.15
N ASN A 137 -5.13 -17.66 -11.68
CA ASN A 137 -5.79 -18.74 -12.37
C ASN A 137 -6.64 -19.61 -11.42
N GLU A 138 -6.18 -19.82 -10.19
CA GLU A 138 -6.98 -20.46 -9.15
C GLU A 138 -8.22 -19.65 -8.79
N LEU A 139 -8.06 -18.36 -8.56
CA LEU A 139 -9.18 -17.46 -8.30
C LEU A 139 -10.20 -17.46 -9.45
N LYS A 140 -9.73 -17.53 -10.71
CA LYS A 140 -10.62 -17.64 -11.87
C LYS A 140 -11.39 -18.97 -11.90
N LYS A 141 -10.76 -20.08 -11.48
CA LYS A 141 -11.44 -21.40 -11.42
C LYS A 141 -12.54 -21.42 -10.36
N HIS A 142 -12.36 -20.68 -9.28
CA HIS A 142 -13.32 -20.59 -8.18
C HIS A 142 -14.20 -19.33 -8.27
N ALA A 143 -14.00 -18.48 -9.29
CA ALA A 143 -14.92 -17.38 -9.54
C ALA A 143 -16.30 -17.98 -9.84
N PRO A 144 -17.38 -17.48 -9.21
CA PRO A 144 -18.73 -17.92 -9.57
C PRO A 144 -18.88 -17.73 -11.07
N ASP A 145 -19.50 -18.73 -11.71
CA ASP A 145 -19.78 -18.72 -13.14
C ASP A 145 -20.21 -17.34 -13.57
N ARG A 146 -19.71 -16.89 -14.74
CA ARG A 146 -20.13 -15.60 -15.30
C ARG A 146 -21.63 -15.49 -15.14
N LEU A 147 -22.06 -14.39 -14.52
CA LEU A 147 -23.48 -14.08 -14.42
C LEU A 147 -24.16 -14.46 -15.75
N SER A 148 -25.22 -15.24 -15.67
CA SER A 148 -25.98 -15.58 -16.86
C SER A 148 -26.43 -14.29 -17.56
N ASP A 149 -26.65 -14.34 -18.87
CA ASP A 149 -27.10 -13.17 -19.62
C ASP A 149 -28.36 -12.56 -18.98
N ASP A 150 -29.25 -13.40 -18.42
CA ASP A 150 -30.44 -12.94 -17.70
C ASP A 150 -30.09 -12.19 -16.41
N GLN A 151 -29.08 -12.63 -15.67
CA GLN A 151 -28.59 -11.93 -14.46
C GLN A 151 -27.93 -10.61 -14.82
N LEU A 152 -27.20 -10.55 -15.93
CA LEU A 152 -26.61 -9.30 -16.44
C LEU A 152 -27.69 -8.31 -16.86
N ILE A 153 -28.74 -8.77 -17.55
CA ILE A 153 -29.90 -7.95 -17.93
C ILE A 153 -30.59 -7.40 -16.68
N GLN A 154 -30.85 -8.24 -15.68
CA GLN A 154 -31.46 -7.83 -14.40
C GLN A 154 -30.60 -6.79 -13.67
N LEU A 155 -29.29 -6.97 -13.62
CA LEU A 155 -28.36 -6.01 -13.02
C LEU A 155 -28.39 -4.67 -13.76
N TYR A 156 -28.41 -4.71 -15.08
CA TYR A 156 -28.48 -3.51 -15.91
C TYR A 156 -29.81 -2.76 -15.71
N GLU A 157 -30.93 -3.47 -15.69
CA GLU A 157 -32.26 -2.88 -15.44
C GLU A 157 -32.36 -2.27 -14.03
N ASN A 158 -31.85 -2.96 -13.03
CA ASN A 158 -31.78 -2.46 -11.64
C ASN A 158 -30.91 -1.20 -11.54
N GLN A 159 -29.78 -1.17 -12.24
CA GLN A 159 -28.92 0.00 -12.28
C GLN A 159 -29.58 1.17 -13.01
N LYS A 160 -30.33 0.90 -14.10
CA LYS A 160 -31.11 1.90 -14.84
C LYS A 160 -32.20 2.50 -13.95
N LYS A 161 -32.97 1.66 -13.26
CA LYS A 161 -34.01 2.11 -12.30
C LYS A 161 -33.45 3.00 -11.20
N ARG A 162 -32.27 2.62 -10.61
CA ARG A 162 -31.61 3.45 -9.60
C ARG A 162 -31.17 4.81 -10.14
N ARG A 163 -30.67 4.85 -11.38
CA ARG A 163 -30.28 6.11 -12.03
C ARG A 163 -31.49 7.00 -12.35
N GLU A 164 -32.58 6.41 -12.74
CA GLU A 164 -33.85 7.14 -13.02
C GLU A 164 -34.43 7.69 -11.72
N ALA A 165 -34.49 6.89 -10.65
CA ALA A 165 -34.91 7.34 -9.33
C ALA A 165 -34.04 8.48 -8.80
N ALA A 166 -32.72 8.35 -8.90
CA ALA A 166 -31.82 9.43 -8.50
C ALA A 166 -31.97 10.71 -9.30
N LYS A 167 -32.29 10.61 -10.63
CA LYS A 167 -32.58 11.77 -11.45
C LYS A 167 -33.92 12.44 -11.06
N GLU A 168 -34.94 11.67 -10.69
CA GLU A 168 -36.19 12.22 -10.19
C GLU A 168 -36.03 12.91 -8.84
N GLU A 169 -35.25 12.32 -7.92
CA GLU A 169 -34.90 12.96 -6.63
C GLU A 169 -34.14 14.26 -6.86
N LEU A 170 -33.21 14.28 -7.79
CA LEU A 170 -32.45 15.49 -8.13
C LEU A 170 -33.36 16.58 -8.74
N LYS A 171 -34.31 16.20 -9.58
CA LYS A 171 -35.31 17.15 -10.10
C LYS A 171 -36.21 17.70 -9.00
N LYS A 172 -36.70 16.86 -8.10
CA LYS A 172 -37.46 17.30 -6.93
C LYS A 172 -36.66 18.20 -6.01
N ALA A 173 -35.36 17.93 -5.84
CA ALA A 173 -34.46 18.79 -5.06
C ALA A 173 -34.20 20.14 -5.77
N GLN A 174 -34.19 20.17 -7.09
CA GLN A 174 -34.02 21.41 -7.86
C GLN A 174 -35.32 22.23 -8.00
N GLU A 175 -36.48 21.65 -7.75
CA GLU A 175 -37.78 22.34 -7.64
C GLU A 175 -37.98 23.04 -6.29
N ILE A 176 -36.88 23.27 -5.52
CA ILE A 176 -36.91 24.14 -4.36
C ILE A 176 -37.36 25.53 -4.85
N LYS A 177 -38.58 25.91 -4.43
CA LYS A 177 -39.21 27.19 -4.78
C LYS A 177 -38.20 28.32 -4.57
N PRO A 178 -38.13 29.28 -5.51
CA PRO A 178 -37.25 30.43 -5.34
C PRO A 178 -37.59 31.10 -4.00
N VAL A 179 -36.57 31.28 -3.18
CA VAL A 179 -36.72 31.97 -1.89
C VAL A 179 -37.29 33.34 -2.18
N LYS A 180 -38.51 33.64 -1.68
CA LYS A 180 -39.11 34.95 -1.84
C LYS A 180 -38.28 35.95 -1.03
N VAL A 181 -37.75 36.93 -1.73
CA VAL A 181 -37.07 38.07 -1.16
C VAL A 181 -38.10 39.16 -0.92
N ASP A 182 -38.19 39.76 0.27
CA ASP A 182 -39.09 40.88 0.55
C ASP A 182 -38.71 42.10 -0.32
N GLU A 183 -39.61 43.05 -0.44
CA GLU A 183 -39.40 44.29 -1.21
C GLU A 183 -38.18 45.13 -0.77
N ARG A 184 -37.54 44.76 0.36
CA ARG A 184 -36.34 45.38 0.91
C ARG A 184 -35.07 44.56 0.71
N GLY A 185 -35.12 43.45 -0.10
CA GLY A 185 -33.96 42.61 -0.40
C GLY A 185 -33.52 41.72 0.77
N ARG A 186 -34.37 41.49 1.80
CA ARG A 186 -34.08 40.58 2.89
C ARG A 186 -34.60 39.19 2.64
N TRP A 187 -33.81 38.19 3.00
CA TRP A 187 -34.22 36.80 2.97
C TRP A 187 -35.35 36.55 3.95
N GLU A 188 -36.52 36.08 3.50
CA GLU A 188 -37.52 35.58 4.46
C GLU A 188 -36.89 34.40 5.22
N HIS A 189 -36.96 34.50 6.53
CA HIS A 189 -36.45 33.49 7.44
C HIS A 189 -37.30 32.22 7.25
N ILE A 190 -36.84 31.26 6.48
CA ILE A 190 -37.46 29.94 6.41
C ILE A 190 -37.10 29.26 7.75
N PRO A 191 -38.06 28.95 8.61
CA PRO A 191 -37.75 28.18 9.81
C PRO A 191 -37.26 26.81 9.34
N TYR A 192 -35.99 26.48 9.68
CA TYR A 192 -35.47 25.14 9.51
C TYR A 192 -36.43 24.17 10.20
N PRO A 193 -36.95 23.14 9.52
CA PRO A 193 -37.67 22.09 10.21
C PRO A 193 -36.70 21.52 11.25
N ASN A 194 -37.05 21.66 12.53
CA ASN A 194 -36.38 21.04 13.65
C ASN A 194 -36.49 19.51 13.49
N THR A 195 -35.57 18.93 12.75
CA THR A 195 -35.37 17.48 12.68
C THR A 195 -34.05 17.06 13.32
N LEU A 196 -33.73 17.66 14.43
CA LEU A 196 -32.79 17.08 15.38
C LEU A 196 -33.60 16.85 16.66
N SER A 197 -34.05 15.60 16.82
CA SER A 197 -34.58 15.08 18.05
C SER A 197 -33.54 15.32 19.15
N ASP A 198 -34.03 15.87 20.28
CA ASP A 198 -33.31 15.99 21.53
C ASP A 198 -32.53 14.71 21.87
N GLY A 199 -31.21 14.81 21.92
CA GLY A 199 -30.42 13.73 22.46
C GLY A 199 -29.02 13.60 21.83
N GLU A 200 -28.21 14.66 21.90
CA GLU A 200 -26.74 14.55 22.04
C GLU A 200 -26.11 15.94 22.24
N GLU A 201 -26.40 16.55 23.38
CA GLU A 201 -25.46 17.50 23.95
C GLU A 201 -24.26 16.73 24.52
N ALA A 202 -23.21 16.62 23.76
CA ALA A 202 -21.91 16.22 24.32
C ALA A 202 -20.75 16.84 23.51
N ARG A 203 -20.25 17.96 24.06
CA ARG A 203 -18.80 18.22 24.14
C ARG A 203 -18.01 18.31 22.84
N HIS A 204 -17.94 19.49 22.25
CA HIS A 204 -16.67 20.01 21.74
C HIS A 204 -16.64 21.53 21.87
N GLY A 205 -16.12 21.98 23.03
CA GLY A 205 -15.69 23.36 23.23
C GLY A 205 -14.49 23.64 22.31
N VAL A 206 -14.74 24.28 21.18
CA VAL A 206 -13.70 24.91 20.39
C VAL A 206 -13.48 26.30 20.98
N GLN A 207 -12.37 26.49 21.69
CA GLN A 207 -11.92 27.82 22.10
C GLN A 207 -11.45 28.61 20.88
N PRO A 208 -11.82 29.87 20.72
CA PRO A 208 -11.28 30.72 19.66
C PRO A 208 -9.79 31.00 19.91
N VAL A 209 -8.97 30.64 18.96
CA VAL A 209 -7.53 30.98 18.93
C VAL A 209 -7.44 32.47 18.54
N HIS A 210 -6.99 33.31 19.47
CA HIS A 210 -6.59 34.70 19.18
C HIS A 210 -5.25 34.67 18.39
N PRO A 211 -5.12 35.46 17.33
CA PRO A 211 -3.82 35.65 16.69
C PRO A 211 -2.89 36.45 17.60
N PRO A 212 -1.57 36.19 17.60
CA PRO A 212 -0.62 36.98 18.34
C PRO A 212 -0.47 38.35 17.68
N GLU A 213 -0.62 39.42 18.48
CA GLU A 213 -0.22 40.77 18.12
C GLU A 213 1.31 40.83 18.04
N GLY A 214 1.78 41.51 17.03
CA GLY A 214 3.18 41.61 16.73
C GLY A 214 3.95 42.58 17.64
N GLU A 215 5.25 42.31 17.81
CA GLU A 215 6.34 43.29 17.89
C GLU A 215 7.47 42.85 16.96
#